data_cd94cad698da936034ea3017c9e28f9a
#
_entry.id   cd94cad698da936034ea3017c9e28f9a
#
_cell.length_a   1.000
_cell.length_b   1.000
_cell.length_c   1.000
_cell.angle_alpha   90.00
_cell.angle_beta   90.00
_cell.angle_gamma   90.00
#
_symmetry.space_group_name_H-M   'P 1'
#
loop_
_entity.id
_entity.type
_entity.pdbx_description
1 polymer ?
#
loop_
_entity_poly.entity_id
_entity_poly.type
_entity_poly.pdbx_seq_one_letter_code
_entity_poly.pdbx_strand_id
1 'polypeptide(L)'
;MSRTAGGSTRLLLGLAAVAVAFAAADTYVVVLALPDMMISVGLGIDELQRAAPIISGFLLGYVAMLPLIGRIADIRGRVPVLVASLVVFAFGSLVTALAFDLPSVVTGRFLQGVGGGGLVPATLALVADLYPVERRAVPLGVVSAVQEVGSVLGPLYGAVVLAVADWEGIFWLNMAVGLVLAAALTRLGPKPAARSVVEEPAEASVSKPPLPDILSMLLLLVALAALVLLLWEPPALYNDVTLGLPFVPVSGDSRWFTPLALVTIVATVALVARCLLAKRPLVDLRSWGASFGRADPVGATILALALAGVILAFASADPSQQVFSPIGGFLLAGSAIAAVLFVWHLRRARNPLIPRGSLREMPAWASLLVSFFVGASLIAALVDIPVYARLTTYKDSQLQAALVLLRLLVAIPIGAVAGGFLTRRLPAGVVCGAGMVLSTAGFAWMSQWGAHSLENQIVTVPLFVTGLGFGLALAPVNAALLASTDAAVHGVASALAVVARMVGMLVGISALTTIGLRQYFEALRRRPGHELAAALVQIEAIFVGAAICSLVAGALALVLFSGAKTRAAPPRREGANAASSRADRA
;
A
#
# COMPACT_ATOMS: atom_id res chain seq x y z
N MET A 1 -27.75 -12.78 22.88
CA MET A 1 -26.32 -13.04 22.48
C MET A 1 -25.75 -11.96 21.53
N SER A 2 -26.06 -10.66 21.68
CA SER A 2 -25.74 -9.63 20.66
C SER A 2 -24.74 -8.52 21.10
N ARG A 3 -24.27 -8.51 22.33
CA ARG A 3 -23.32 -7.47 22.79
C ARG A 3 -21.84 -7.85 22.67
N THR A 4 -21.48 -9.13 22.71
CA THR A 4 -20.09 -9.62 22.62
C THR A 4 -19.58 -9.73 21.18
N ALA A 5 -20.45 -10.02 20.20
CA ALA A 5 -20.09 -10.09 18.80
C ALA A 5 -19.64 -8.73 18.22
N GLY A 6 -20.21 -7.62 18.69
CA GLY A 6 -19.83 -6.28 18.22
C GLY A 6 -18.45 -5.81 18.71
N GLY A 7 -17.96 -6.30 19.84
CA GLY A 7 -16.65 -5.96 20.41
C GLY A 7 -15.50 -6.61 19.66
N SER A 8 -15.56 -7.92 19.42
CA SER A 8 -14.53 -8.66 18.70
C SER A 8 -14.37 -8.22 17.23
N THR A 9 -15.49 -7.86 16.58
CA THR A 9 -15.49 -7.34 15.21
C THR A 9 -14.77 -5.99 15.11
N ARG A 10 -15.04 -5.08 16.07
CA ARG A 10 -14.38 -3.77 16.12
C ARG A 10 -12.89 -3.89 16.41
N LEU A 11 -12.52 -4.79 17.31
CA LEU A 11 -11.12 -5.04 17.66
C LEU A 11 -10.36 -5.64 16.46
N LEU A 12 -10.95 -6.59 15.75
CA LEU A 12 -10.36 -7.20 14.55
C LEU A 12 -10.10 -6.15 13.47
N LEU A 13 -11.08 -5.27 13.21
CA LEU A 13 -10.92 -4.18 12.24
C LEU A 13 -9.90 -3.15 12.72
N GLY A 14 -9.87 -2.84 14.01
CA GLY A 14 -8.87 -1.94 14.60
C GLY A 14 -7.44 -2.46 14.40
N LEU A 15 -7.20 -3.74 14.67
CA LEU A 15 -5.88 -4.36 14.46
C LEU A 15 -5.50 -4.38 12.97
N ALA A 16 -6.44 -4.68 12.07
CA ALA A 16 -6.20 -4.63 10.63
C ALA A 16 -5.89 -3.20 10.16
N ALA A 17 -6.59 -2.18 10.69
CA ALA A 17 -6.31 -0.78 10.39
C ALA A 17 -4.94 -0.33 10.90
N VAL A 18 -4.54 -0.75 12.11
CA VAL A 18 -3.19 -0.50 12.65
C VAL A 18 -2.12 -1.16 11.78
N ALA A 19 -2.35 -2.38 11.30
CA ALA A 19 -1.42 -3.05 10.37
C ALA A 19 -1.25 -2.26 9.07
N VAL A 20 -2.34 -1.72 8.52
CA VAL A 20 -2.31 -0.84 7.34
C VAL A 20 -1.54 0.45 7.62
N ALA A 21 -1.77 1.09 8.77
CA ALA A 21 -1.03 2.30 9.15
C ALA A 21 0.46 2.04 9.27
N PHE A 22 0.84 0.91 9.84
CA PHE A 22 2.24 0.54 10.03
C PHE A 22 2.95 0.28 8.69
N ALA A 23 2.31 -0.43 7.75
CA ALA A 23 2.83 -0.61 6.41
C ALA A 23 2.91 0.72 5.63
N ALA A 24 1.96 1.63 5.85
CA ALA A 24 1.99 2.96 5.25
C ALA A 24 3.13 3.82 5.83
N ALA A 25 3.39 3.74 7.14
CA ALA A 25 4.52 4.39 7.79
C ALA A 25 5.86 3.91 7.23
N ASP A 26 6.02 2.60 7.02
CA ASP A 26 7.25 2.00 6.48
C ASP A 26 7.61 2.51 5.08
N THR A 27 6.61 2.88 4.27
CA THR A 27 6.84 3.43 2.93
C THR A 27 7.67 4.73 2.96
N TYR A 28 7.48 5.56 3.98
CA TYR A 28 8.08 6.89 4.06
C TYR A 28 9.25 6.97 5.05
N VAL A 29 9.34 6.05 6.00
CA VAL A 29 10.43 6.03 7.01
C VAL A 29 11.80 5.84 6.36
N VAL A 30 11.88 5.04 5.31
CA VAL A 30 13.13 4.70 4.60
C VAL A 30 13.78 5.91 3.93
N VAL A 31 13.01 6.92 3.56
CA VAL A 31 13.56 8.15 2.95
C VAL A 31 14.55 8.84 3.92
N LEU A 32 14.28 8.80 5.23
CA LEU A 32 15.18 9.34 6.25
C LEU A 32 16.39 8.44 6.52
N ALA A 33 16.20 7.12 6.49
CA ALA A 33 17.24 6.13 6.74
C ALA A 33 18.14 5.88 5.52
N LEU A 34 17.74 6.34 4.32
CA LEU A 34 18.43 6.01 3.07
C LEU A 34 19.92 6.35 3.07
N PRO A 35 20.39 7.53 3.55
CA PRO A 35 21.81 7.83 3.57
C PRO A 35 22.62 6.83 4.42
N ASP A 36 22.12 6.46 5.60
CA ASP A 36 22.78 5.51 6.49
C ASP A 36 22.78 4.09 5.91
N MET A 37 21.66 3.68 5.28
CA MET A 37 21.55 2.42 4.54
C MET A 37 22.53 2.36 3.36
N MET A 38 22.76 3.46 2.64
CA MET A 38 23.74 3.53 1.55
C MET A 38 25.15 3.28 2.06
N ILE A 39 25.53 3.99 3.12
CA ILE A 39 26.86 3.85 3.74
C ILE A 39 27.09 2.41 4.23
N SER A 40 26.09 1.78 4.86
CA SER A 40 26.20 0.42 5.39
C SER A 40 26.43 -0.65 4.31
N VAL A 41 25.96 -0.42 3.07
CA VAL A 41 26.17 -1.32 1.92
C VAL A 41 27.31 -0.88 1.01
N GLY A 42 28.16 0.07 1.46
CA GLY A 42 29.35 0.52 0.74
C GLY A 42 29.06 1.45 -0.45
N LEU A 43 27.92 2.15 -0.44
CA LEU A 43 27.58 3.16 -1.45
C LEU A 43 27.92 4.56 -0.94
N GLY A 44 28.55 5.38 -1.81
CA GLY A 44 28.76 6.80 -1.54
C GLY A 44 27.45 7.60 -1.60
N ILE A 45 27.41 8.75 -0.94
CA ILE A 45 26.24 9.66 -0.96
C ILE A 45 25.98 10.20 -2.38
N ASP A 46 27.00 10.28 -3.21
CA ASP A 46 26.95 10.64 -4.62
C ASP A 46 26.38 9.55 -5.54
N GLU A 47 26.28 8.30 -5.06
CA GLU A 47 25.76 7.16 -5.81
C GLU A 47 24.25 6.92 -5.57
N LEU A 48 23.47 7.97 -5.34
CA LEU A 48 22.03 7.89 -5.01
C LEU A 48 21.22 7.10 -6.05
N GLN A 49 21.62 7.14 -7.33
CA GLN A 49 20.98 6.35 -8.39
C GLN A 49 21.14 4.83 -8.19
N ARG A 50 22.28 4.37 -7.65
CA ARG A 50 22.51 2.96 -7.31
C ARG A 50 21.69 2.52 -6.09
N ALA A 51 21.32 3.45 -5.22
CA ALA A 51 20.47 3.21 -4.05
C ALA A 51 18.97 3.22 -4.38
N ALA A 52 18.56 3.74 -5.54
CA ALA A 52 17.15 3.79 -5.93
C ALA A 52 16.39 2.46 -5.80
N PRO A 53 16.99 1.27 -6.05
CA PRO A 53 16.35 -0.03 -5.82
C PRO A 53 15.92 -0.28 -4.37
N ILE A 54 16.50 0.36 -3.37
CA ILE A 54 16.09 0.24 -1.96
C ILE A 54 14.65 0.72 -1.78
N ILE A 55 14.28 1.83 -2.42
CA ILE A 55 12.92 2.39 -2.38
C ILE A 55 12.03 1.69 -3.41
N SER A 56 12.50 1.58 -4.67
CA SER A 56 11.69 1.01 -5.75
C SER A 56 11.45 -0.48 -5.59
N GLY A 57 12.33 -1.23 -4.92
CA GLY A 57 12.13 -2.64 -4.57
C GLY A 57 10.89 -2.84 -3.70
N PHE A 58 10.72 -2.02 -2.67
CA PHE A 58 9.50 -2.03 -1.85
C PHE A 58 8.25 -1.68 -2.66
N LEU A 59 8.29 -0.58 -3.43
CA LEU A 59 7.16 -0.15 -4.26
C LEU A 59 6.79 -1.21 -5.30
N LEU A 60 7.78 -1.86 -5.90
CA LEU A 60 7.57 -2.93 -6.85
C LEU A 60 6.86 -4.12 -6.21
N GLY A 61 7.37 -4.61 -5.06
CA GLY A 61 6.74 -5.68 -4.31
C GLY A 61 5.32 -5.33 -3.89
N TYR A 62 5.13 -4.10 -3.40
CA TYR A 62 3.84 -3.60 -2.94
C TYR A 62 2.82 -3.52 -4.09
N VAL A 63 3.13 -2.81 -5.17
CA VAL A 63 2.17 -2.51 -6.24
C VAL A 63 1.93 -3.72 -7.16
N ALA A 64 3.00 -4.43 -7.52
CA ALA A 64 2.91 -5.55 -8.45
C ALA A 64 2.13 -6.74 -7.88
N MET A 65 2.26 -6.99 -6.57
CA MET A 65 1.61 -8.13 -5.92
C MET A 65 0.20 -7.83 -5.39
N LEU A 66 -0.18 -6.55 -5.31
CA LEU A 66 -1.46 -6.09 -4.77
C LEU A 66 -2.68 -6.81 -5.37
N PRO A 67 -2.86 -6.91 -6.72
CA PRO A 67 -4.04 -7.53 -7.31
C PRO A 67 -4.08 -9.06 -7.06
N LEU A 68 -2.93 -9.71 -7.09
CA LEU A 68 -2.81 -11.15 -6.81
C LEU A 68 -3.20 -11.45 -5.35
N ILE A 69 -2.64 -10.69 -4.40
CA ILE A 69 -2.94 -10.89 -2.97
C ILE A 69 -4.41 -10.55 -2.68
N GLY A 70 -4.95 -9.50 -3.31
CA GLY A 70 -6.38 -9.19 -3.26
C GLY A 70 -7.25 -10.35 -3.73
N ARG A 71 -6.87 -11.01 -4.84
CA ARG A 71 -7.58 -12.19 -5.36
C ARG A 71 -7.45 -13.40 -4.45
N ILE A 72 -6.28 -13.64 -3.89
CA ILE A 72 -6.09 -14.71 -2.90
C ILE A 72 -6.95 -14.44 -1.66
N ALA A 73 -7.08 -13.18 -1.22
CA ALA A 73 -7.95 -12.80 -0.12
C ALA A 73 -9.44 -13.05 -0.42
N ASP A 74 -9.88 -12.88 -1.67
CA ASP A 74 -11.22 -13.21 -2.10
C ASP A 74 -11.50 -14.73 -2.07
N ILE A 75 -10.49 -15.56 -2.39
CA ILE A 75 -10.62 -17.02 -2.45
C ILE A 75 -10.48 -17.66 -1.06
N ARG A 76 -9.49 -17.22 -0.27
CA ARG A 76 -9.09 -17.86 0.98
C ARG A 76 -9.70 -17.22 2.23
N GLY A 77 -10.20 -16.01 2.10
CA GLY A 77 -10.70 -15.17 3.19
C GLY A 77 -9.70 -14.10 3.61
N ARG A 78 -10.21 -13.04 4.22
CA ARG A 78 -9.44 -11.80 4.49
C ARG A 78 -8.41 -11.99 5.61
N VAL A 79 -8.82 -12.60 6.73
CA VAL A 79 -7.97 -12.73 7.93
C VAL A 79 -6.75 -13.63 7.69
N PRO A 80 -6.88 -14.83 7.08
CA PRO A 80 -5.70 -15.65 6.76
C PRO A 80 -4.67 -14.92 5.88
N VAL A 81 -5.14 -14.11 4.92
CA VAL A 81 -4.27 -13.33 4.04
C VAL A 81 -3.62 -12.17 4.78
N LEU A 82 -4.35 -11.44 5.65
CA LEU A 82 -3.79 -10.41 6.52
C LEU A 82 -2.65 -10.97 7.39
N VAL A 83 -2.87 -12.13 8.01
CA VAL A 83 -1.84 -12.80 8.84
C VAL A 83 -0.62 -13.18 7.99
N ALA A 84 -0.83 -13.82 6.84
CA ALA A 84 0.26 -14.19 5.94
C ALA A 84 1.04 -12.97 5.46
N SER A 85 0.34 -11.89 5.10
CA SER A 85 0.95 -10.62 4.69
C SER A 85 1.82 -10.00 5.78
N LEU A 86 1.35 -10.00 7.04
CA LEU A 86 2.13 -9.53 8.19
C LEU A 86 3.37 -10.39 8.46
N VAL A 87 3.26 -11.72 8.30
CA VAL A 87 4.41 -12.63 8.45
C VAL A 87 5.44 -12.39 7.35
N VAL A 88 5.02 -12.21 6.09
CA VAL A 88 5.92 -11.88 4.98
C VAL A 88 6.57 -10.51 5.19
N PHE A 89 5.79 -9.50 5.64
CA PHE A 89 6.30 -8.18 5.99
C PHE A 89 7.35 -8.23 7.10
N ALA A 90 7.08 -8.99 8.17
CA ALA A 90 8.00 -9.17 9.28
C ALA A 90 9.28 -9.92 8.85
N PHE A 91 9.15 -10.93 7.99
CA PHE A 91 10.30 -11.64 7.42
C PHE A 91 11.15 -10.74 6.51
N GLY A 92 10.51 -9.94 5.65
CA GLY A 92 11.22 -8.93 4.84
C GLY A 92 11.94 -7.89 5.73
N SER A 93 11.31 -7.48 6.84
CA SER A 93 11.93 -6.58 7.84
C SER A 93 13.16 -7.21 8.50
N LEU A 94 13.09 -8.50 8.85
CA LEU A 94 14.24 -9.25 9.37
C LEU A 94 15.41 -9.27 8.37
N VAL A 95 15.12 -9.60 7.10
CA VAL A 95 16.14 -9.63 6.04
C VAL A 95 16.76 -8.25 5.84
N THR A 96 15.94 -7.18 5.85
CA THR A 96 16.44 -5.81 5.71
C THR A 96 17.29 -5.38 6.91
N ALA A 97 16.87 -5.71 8.14
CA ALA A 97 17.60 -5.36 9.37
C ALA A 97 18.98 -6.02 9.45
N LEU A 98 19.13 -7.20 8.85
CA LEU A 98 20.37 -7.97 8.86
C LEU A 98 21.14 -7.88 7.53
N ALA A 99 20.73 -7.01 6.63
CA ALA A 99 21.32 -6.92 5.31
C ALA A 99 22.76 -6.38 5.37
N PHE A 100 23.65 -6.99 4.60
CA PHE A 100 25.07 -6.66 4.56
C PHE A 100 25.54 -6.15 3.18
N ASP A 101 24.67 -6.25 2.16
CA ASP A 101 24.94 -5.79 0.80
C ASP A 101 23.66 -5.24 0.16
N LEU A 102 23.81 -4.52 -0.94
CA LEU A 102 22.67 -3.93 -1.66
C LEU A 102 21.62 -4.98 -2.10
N PRO A 103 22.00 -6.15 -2.69
CA PRO A 103 21.02 -7.18 -3.04
C PRO A 103 20.18 -7.68 -1.87
N SER A 104 20.76 -7.86 -0.70
CA SER A 104 20.02 -8.31 0.50
C SER A 104 19.06 -7.24 1.01
N VAL A 105 19.47 -5.96 1.04
CA VAL A 105 18.57 -4.84 1.36
C VAL A 105 17.39 -4.81 0.38
N VAL A 106 17.66 -4.83 -0.93
CA VAL A 106 16.62 -4.76 -1.97
C VAL A 106 15.67 -5.96 -1.88
N THR A 107 16.20 -7.16 -1.61
CA THR A 107 15.38 -8.37 -1.42
C THR A 107 14.49 -8.25 -0.20
N GLY A 108 15.01 -7.79 0.93
CA GLY A 108 14.24 -7.56 2.15
C GLY A 108 13.14 -6.51 1.92
N ARG A 109 13.46 -5.40 1.27
CA ARG A 109 12.49 -4.35 0.89
C ARG A 109 11.41 -4.86 -0.06
N PHE A 110 11.76 -5.68 -1.05
CA PHE A 110 10.79 -6.30 -1.94
C PHE A 110 9.81 -7.20 -1.17
N LEU A 111 10.30 -8.05 -0.26
CA LEU A 111 9.48 -8.91 0.59
C LEU A 111 8.57 -8.10 1.52
N GLN A 112 9.09 -7.02 2.12
CA GLN A 112 8.27 -6.08 2.89
C GLN A 112 7.15 -5.48 2.02
N GLY A 113 7.48 -5.06 0.79
CA GLY A 113 6.50 -4.57 -0.18
C GLY A 113 5.41 -5.60 -0.46
N VAL A 114 5.77 -6.85 -0.74
CA VAL A 114 4.81 -7.96 -0.95
C VAL A 114 3.89 -8.13 0.25
N GLY A 115 4.45 -8.15 1.46
CA GLY A 115 3.66 -8.25 2.69
C GLY A 115 2.75 -7.04 2.91
N GLY A 116 3.32 -5.83 2.87
CA GLY A 116 2.58 -4.56 3.07
C GLY A 116 1.45 -4.37 2.05
N GLY A 117 1.71 -4.72 0.78
CA GLY A 117 0.73 -4.62 -0.30
C GLY A 117 -0.55 -5.43 -0.06
N GLY A 118 -0.48 -6.54 0.66
CA GLY A 118 -1.66 -7.36 0.98
C GLY A 118 -2.57 -6.76 2.05
N LEU A 119 -2.06 -5.88 2.90
CA LEU A 119 -2.77 -5.39 4.08
C LEU A 119 -3.94 -4.46 3.73
N VAL A 120 -3.73 -3.52 2.81
CA VAL A 120 -4.75 -2.52 2.44
C VAL A 120 -5.98 -3.16 1.78
N PRO A 121 -5.84 -3.93 0.67
CA PRO A 121 -7.02 -4.49 0.00
C PRO A 121 -7.75 -5.50 0.85
N ALA A 122 -7.03 -6.33 1.62
CA ALA A 122 -7.65 -7.30 2.52
C ALA A 122 -8.42 -6.62 3.65
N THR A 123 -7.93 -5.49 4.19
CA THR A 123 -8.62 -4.71 5.22
C THR A 123 -9.87 -4.01 4.67
N LEU A 124 -9.78 -3.38 3.50
CA LEU A 124 -10.94 -2.75 2.86
C LEU A 124 -12.03 -3.78 2.52
N ALA A 125 -11.62 -4.95 2.00
CA ALA A 125 -12.53 -6.05 1.75
C ALA A 125 -13.12 -6.64 3.06
N LEU A 126 -12.34 -6.68 4.15
CA LEU A 126 -12.84 -7.08 5.47
C LEU A 126 -13.95 -6.14 5.97
N VAL A 127 -13.83 -4.84 5.75
CA VAL A 127 -14.92 -3.88 6.04
C VAL A 127 -16.19 -4.26 5.27
N ALA A 128 -16.05 -4.63 3.99
CA ALA A 128 -17.18 -5.02 3.16
C ALA A 128 -17.83 -6.32 3.62
N ASP A 129 -17.08 -7.25 4.21
CA ASP A 129 -17.59 -8.51 4.77
C ASP A 129 -18.29 -8.28 6.13
N LEU A 130 -17.81 -7.33 6.94
CA LEU A 130 -18.29 -7.08 8.31
C LEU A 130 -19.48 -6.12 8.37
N TYR A 131 -19.67 -5.26 7.37
CA TYR A 131 -20.68 -4.22 7.38
C TYR A 131 -21.59 -4.27 6.14
N PRO A 132 -22.92 -4.06 6.29
CA PRO A 132 -23.82 -3.94 5.15
C PRO A 132 -23.50 -2.67 4.33
N VAL A 133 -23.88 -2.64 3.07
CA VAL A 133 -23.52 -1.59 2.09
C VAL A 133 -23.76 -0.19 2.63
N GLU A 134 -24.90 0.01 3.32
CA GLU A 134 -25.34 1.30 3.85
C GLU A 134 -24.46 1.81 5.01
N ARG A 135 -23.73 0.93 5.68
CA ARG A 135 -22.91 1.24 6.85
C ARG A 135 -21.40 1.14 6.61
N ARG A 136 -20.95 0.78 5.40
CA ARG A 136 -19.52 0.60 5.05
C ARG A 136 -18.75 1.91 5.00
N ALA A 137 -19.39 3.01 4.60
CA ALA A 137 -18.69 4.26 4.32
C ALA A 137 -17.88 4.79 5.50
N VAL A 138 -18.40 4.72 6.73
CA VAL A 138 -17.67 5.19 7.93
C VAL A 138 -16.48 4.29 8.28
N PRO A 139 -16.62 2.95 8.39
CA PRO A 139 -15.46 2.08 8.57
C PRO A 139 -14.40 2.22 7.49
N LEU A 140 -14.79 2.39 6.22
CA LEU A 140 -13.85 2.66 5.12
C LEU A 140 -13.12 3.99 5.32
N GLY A 141 -13.84 5.04 5.74
CA GLY A 141 -13.25 6.33 6.08
C GLY A 141 -12.27 6.23 7.24
N VAL A 142 -12.60 5.46 8.27
CA VAL A 142 -11.71 5.23 9.42
C VAL A 142 -10.44 4.48 8.99
N VAL A 143 -10.55 3.40 8.19
CA VAL A 143 -9.38 2.66 7.69
C VAL A 143 -8.51 3.58 6.84
N SER A 144 -9.10 4.36 5.93
CA SER A 144 -8.36 5.32 5.12
C SER A 144 -7.69 6.39 5.98
N ALA A 145 -8.40 6.93 6.99
CA ALA A 145 -7.84 7.91 7.92
C ALA A 145 -6.63 7.35 8.68
N VAL A 146 -6.73 6.12 9.18
CA VAL A 146 -5.65 5.45 9.92
C VAL A 146 -4.46 5.16 8.99
N GLN A 147 -4.70 4.80 7.74
CA GLN A 147 -3.65 4.64 6.72
C GLN A 147 -2.88 5.95 6.50
N GLU A 148 -3.59 7.06 6.31
CA GLU A 148 -2.96 8.36 6.07
C GLU A 148 -2.23 8.87 7.32
N VAL A 149 -2.76 8.63 8.52
CA VAL A 149 -2.04 8.88 9.78
C VAL A 149 -0.73 8.09 9.82
N GLY A 150 -0.74 6.82 9.40
CA GLY A 150 0.48 6.00 9.27
C GLY A 150 1.50 6.65 8.35
N SER A 151 1.08 7.10 7.16
CA SER A 151 1.96 7.77 6.20
C SER A 151 2.60 9.04 6.77
N VAL A 152 1.82 9.83 7.55
CA VAL A 152 2.29 11.04 8.24
C VAL A 152 3.27 10.74 9.36
N LEU A 153 2.97 9.70 10.14
CA LEU A 153 3.79 9.33 11.29
C LEU A 153 5.08 8.60 10.86
N GLY A 154 5.15 8.08 9.63
CA GLY A 154 6.32 7.36 9.14
C GLY A 154 7.64 8.11 9.33
N PRO A 155 7.80 9.32 8.76
CA PRO A 155 9.01 10.12 8.95
C PRO A 155 9.27 10.48 10.42
N LEU A 156 8.23 10.80 11.20
CA LEU A 156 8.38 11.11 12.63
C LEU A 156 8.86 9.90 13.43
N TYR A 157 8.25 8.75 13.18
CA TYR A 157 8.66 7.47 13.75
C TYR A 157 10.12 7.14 13.40
N GLY A 158 10.51 7.31 12.12
CA GLY A 158 11.87 7.13 11.66
C GLY A 158 12.86 8.06 12.39
N ALA A 159 12.54 9.33 12.50
CA ALA A 159 13.36 10.30 13.21
C ALA A 159 13.56 9.93 14.69
N VAL A 160 12.50 9.46 15.37
CA VAL A 160 12.59 9.02 16.77
C VAL A 160 13.47 7.79 16.91
N VAL A 161 13.34 6.81 16.02
CA VAL A 161 14.18 5.59 16.08
C VAL A 161 15.65 5.95 15.79
N LEU A 162 15.93 6.72 14.75
CA LEU A 162 17.28 7.16 14.38
C LEU A 162 17.95 8.06 15.42
N ALA A 163 17.18 8.66 16.33
CA ALA A 163 17.75 9.43 17.45
C ALA A 163 18.30 8.55 18.59
N VAL A 164 17.90 7.27 18.68
CA VAL A 164 18.24 6.36 19.79
C VAL A 164 18.85 5.03 19.34
N ALA A 165 18.78 4.73 18.03
CA ALA A 165 19.28 3.48 17.44
C ALA A 165 19.73 3.74 15.99
N ASP A 166 20.45 2.77 15.43
CA ASP A 166 20.85 2.76 14.03
C ASP A 166 19.61 2.47 13.12
N TRP A 167 19.77 2.63 11.80
CA TRP A 167 18.69 2.47 10.83
C TRP A 167 18.07 1.05 10.86
N GLU A 168 18.81 0.03 11.22
CA GLU A 168 18.35 -1.36 11.41
C GLU A 168 17.26 -1.44 12.49
N GLY A 169 17.30 -0.58 13.49
CA GLY A 169 16.31 -0.48 14.57
C GLY A 169 14.89 -0.27 14.06
N ILE A 170 14.73 0.45 12.94
CA ILE A 170 13.44 0.64 12.26
C ILE A 170 12.87 -0.71 11.84
N PHE A 171 13.69 -1.56 11.24
CA PHE A 171 13.27 -2.85 10.69
C PHE A 171 13.09 -3.91 11.77
N TRP A 172 13.86 -3.86 12.86
CA TRP A 172 13.63 -4.69 14.04
C TRP A 172 12.26 -4.40 14.67
N LEU A 173 11.90 -3.14 14.77
CA LEU A 173 10.60 -2.74 15.30
C LEU A 173 9.47 -3.13 14.34
N ASN A 174 9.67 -2.96 13.02
CA ASN A 174 8.74 -3.40 11.98
C ASN A 174 8.46 -4.92 12.09
N MET A 175 9.50 -5.71 12.26
CA MET A 175 9.39 -7.16 12.47
C MET A 175 8.58 -7.48 13.73
N ALA A 176 8.93 -6.87 14.85
CA ALA A 176 8.27 -7.12 16.13
C ALA A 176 6.77 -6.79 16.09
N VAL A 177 6.43 -5.61 15.57
CA VAL A 177 5.03 -5.15 15.42
C VAL A 177 4.27 -6.05 14.44
N GLY A 178 4.88 -6.42 13.31
CA GLY A 178 4.28 -7.34 12.33
C GLY A 178 3.92 -8.68 12.94
N LEU A 179 4.82 -9.29 13.71
CA LEU A 179 4.58 -10.57 14.40
C LEU A 179 3.52 -10.46 15.51
N VAL A 180 3.54 -9.39 16.30
CA VAL A 180 2.53 -9.15 17.36
C VAL A 180 1.15 -9.00 16.75
N LEU A 181 1.01 -8.21 15.67
CA LEU A 181 -0.26 -8.04 14.96
C LEU A 181 -0.72 -9.34 14.30
N ALA A 182 0.18 -10.12 13.69
CA ALA A 182 -0.14 -11.42 13.14
C ALA A 182 -0.67 -12.37 14.21
N ALA A 183 -0.01 -12.45 15.37
CA ALA A 183 -0.44 -13.26 16.51
C ALA A 183 -1.79 -12.80 17.09
N ALA A 184 -2.03 -11.50 17.18
CA ALA A 184 -3.29 -10.94 17.65
C ALA A 184 -4.44 -11.27 16.67
N LEU A 185 -4.24 -11.10 15.37
CA LEU A 185 -5.24 -11.42 14.34
C LEU A 185 -5.55 -12.91 14.27
N THR A 186 -4.56 -13.80 14.47
CA THR A 186 -4.80 -15.25 14.51
C THR A 186 -5.66 -15.68 15.70
N ARG A 187 -5.49 -15.02 16.84
CA ARG A 187 -6.28 -15.32 18.06
C ARG A 187 -7.71 -14.79 18.01
N LEU A 188 -7.91 -13.62 17.37
CA LEU A 188 -9.19 -12.94 17.31
C LEU A 188 -10.00 -13.23 16.04
N GLY A 189 -9.32 -13.69 14.99
CA GLY A 189 -9.97 -14.04 13.74
C GLY A 189 -11.01 -15.14 13.92
N PRO A 190 -12.11 -15.11 13.13
CA PRO A 190 -13.07 -16.20 13.13
C PRO A 190 -12.30 -17.48 12.81
N LYS A 191 -12.42 -18.49 13.69
CA LYS A 191 -11.93 -19.83 13.39
C LYS A 191 -12.51 -20.22 12.02
N PRO A 192 -11.71 -20.78 11.10
CA PRO A 192 -12.22 -21.22 9.82
C PRO A 192 -13.42 -22.12 10.11
N ALA A 193 -14.62 -21.62 9.82
CA ALA A 193 -15.80 -22.47 9.79
C ALA A 193 -15.46 -23.54 8.78
N ALA A 194 -15.46 -24.79 9.20
CA ALA A 194 -15.42 -25.92 8.29
C ALA A 194 -16.53 -25.63 7.27
N ARG A 195 -16.13 -25.21 6.05
CA ARG A 195 -17.08 -25.11 4.95
C ARG A 195 -17.67 -26.50 4.85
N SER A 196 -18.93 -26.61 5.20
CA SER A 196 -19.75 -27.75 4.95
C SER A 196 -19.77 -28.03 3.44
N VAL A 197 -18.75 -28.75 2.97
CA VAL A 197 -18.95 -29.71 1.92
C VAL A 197 -19.92 -30.71 2.57
N VAL A 198 -21.08 -30.84 1.97
CA VAL A 198 -22.03 -31.88 2.30
C VAL A 198 -21.30 -33.20 2.09
N GLU A 199 -20.70 -33.71 3.15
CA GLU A 199 -20.22 -35.07 3.29
C GLU A 199 -20.88 -35.63 4.55
N GLU A 200 -21.41 -36.83 4.40
CA GLU A 200 -22.18 -37.64 5.35
C GLU A 200 -21.56 -37.70 6.75
N PRO A 201 -22.37 -37.91 7.79
CA PRO A 201 -21.91 -37.94 9.17
C PRO A 201 -21.02 -39.17 9.41
N ALA A 202 -19.72 -39.00 9.19
CA ALA A 202 -18.74 -39.92 9.74
C ALA A 202 -18.64 -39.66 11.25
N GLU A 203 -18.81 -40.71 12.01
CA GLU A 203 -18.81 -40.78 13.47
C GLU A 203 -17.78 -39.87 14.12
N ALA A 204 -18.24 -39.01 15.03
CA ALA A 204 -17.41 -38.12 15.82
C ALA A 204 -16.49 -38.92 16.76
N SER A 205 -15.36 -39.36 16.24
CA SER A 205 -14.26 -39.79 17.10
C SER A 205 -13.68 -38.55 17.77
N VAL A 206 -13.71 -38.49 19.08
CA VAL A 206 -13.06 -37.48 19.95
C VAL A 206 -11.56 -37.60 19.71
N SER A 207 -11.06 -36.88 18.68
CA SER A 207 -9.63 -36.86 18.39
C SER A 207 -8.95 -35.88 19.36
N LYS A 208 -7.98 -36.41 20.14
CA LYS A 208 -7.03 -35.63 20.93
C LYS A 208 -6.50 -34.44 20.11
N PRO A 209 -6.23 -33.26 20.75
CA PRO A 209 -5.64 -32.11 20.05
C PRO A 209 -4.42 -32.59 19.25
N PRO A 210 -4.29 -32.23 17.97
CA PRO A 210 -3.20 -32.71 17.14
C PRO A 210 -1.88 -32.23 17.71
N LEU A 211 -0.93 -33.19 17.91
CA LEU A 211 0.45 -32.87 18.24
C LEU A 211 1.01 -31.91 17.17
N PRO A 212 1.69 -30.80 17.57
CA PRO A 212 2.33 -29.91 16.62
C PRO A 212 3.36 -30.69 15.77
N ASP A 213 3.54 -30.27 14.52
CA ASP A 213 4.57 -30.84 13.63
C ASP A 213 5.97 -30.39 14.11
N ILE A 214 6.51 -31.13 15.09
CA ILE A 214 7.78 -30.81 15.76
C ILE A 214 8.93 -30.75 14.74
N LEU A 215 8.93 -31.62 13.72
CA LEU A 215 9.96 -31.62 12.69
C LEU A 215 9.93 -30.34 11.84
N SER A 216 8.74 -29.90 11.43
CA SER A 216 8.61 -28.62 10.72
C SER A 216 9.00 -27.43 11.58
N MET A 217 8.70 -27.45 12.88
CA MET A 217 9.14 -26.41 13.81
C MET A 217 10.66 -26.40 13.95
N LEU A 218 11.29 -27.57 14.07
CA LEU A 218 12.75 -27.68 14.16
C LEU A 218 13.41 -27.18 12.86
N LEU A 219 12.93 -27.61 11.70
CA LEU A 219 13.44 -27.15 10.41
C LEU A 219 13.30 -25.63 10.22
N LEU A 220 12.15 -25.07 10.64
CA LEU A 220 11.95 -23.61 10.62
C LEU A 220 12.97 -22.91 11.54
N LEU A 221 13.19 -23.43 12.74
CA LEU A 221 14.12 -22.84 13.70
C LEU A 221 15.55 -22.93 13.19
N VAL A 222 15.95 -24.06 12.61
CA VAL A 222 17.29 -24.23 12.01
C VAL A 222 17.46 -23.31 10.80
N ALA A 223 16.48 -23.26 9.89
CA ALA A 223 16.53 -22.38 8.72
C ALA A 223 16.63 -20.90 9.12
N LEU A 224 15.81 -20.47 10.10
CA LEU A 224 15.80 -19.10 10.57
C LEU A 224 17.08 -18.75 11.33
N ALA A 225 17.57 -19.63 12.23
CA ALA A 225 18.81 -19.40 12.96
C ALA A 225 20.02 -19.36 12.01
N ALA A 226 20.10 -20.28 11.05
CA ALA A 226 21.17 -20.29 10.06
C ALA A 226 21.11 -19.02 9.17
N LEU A 227 19.93 -18.57 8.76
CA LEU A 227 19.75 -17.33 8.00
C LEU A 227 20.19 -16.11 8.80
N VAL A 228 19.78 -16.00 10.08
CA VAL A 228 20.17 -14.91 10.96
C VAL A 228 21.67 -14.88 11.15
N LEU A 229 22.31 -16.03 11.42
CA LEU A 229 23.75 -16.13 11.57
C LEU A 229 24.48 -15.77 10.26
N LEU A 230 23.98 -16.21 9.11
CA LEU A 230 24.53 -15.90 7.79
C LEU A 230 24.53 -14.39 7.50
N LEU A 231 23.43 -13.71 7.83
CA LEU A 231 23.28 -12.29 7.56
C LEU A 231 24.03 -11.43 8.58
N TRP A 232 23.99 -11.80 9.86
CA TRP A 232 24.55 -10.99 10.96
C TRP A 232 26.06 -11.16 11.14
N GLU A 233 26.61 -12.37 10.91
CA GLU A 233 28.03 -12.71 11.16
C GLU A 233 28.55 -12.18 12.52
N PRO A 234 28.05 -12.70 13.65
CA PRO A 234 28.48 -12.19 14.96
C PRO A 234 30.00 -12.26 15.12
N PRO A 235 30.69 -11.14 15.46
CA PRO A 235 32.17 -11.12 15.56
C PRO A 235 32.71 -12.15 16.54
N ALA A 236 31.98 -12.44 17.60
CA ALA A 236 32.35 -13.45 18.59
C ALA A 236 32.39 -14.88 18.03
N LEU A 237 31.59 -15.20 17.04
CA LEU A 237 31.56 -16.51 16.38
C LEU A 237 32.50 -16.53 15.17
N TYR A 238 32.52 -15.47 14.38
CA TYR A 238 33.32 -15.35 13.17
C TYR A 238 34.82 -15.40 13.46
N ASN A 239 35.28 -14.78 14.56
CA ASN A 239 36.70 -14.72 14.94
C ASN A 239 37.18 -15.98 15.69
N ASP A 240 36.29 -16.90 16.04
CA ASP A 240 36.66 -18.16 16.68
C ASP A 240 37.18 -19.16 15.63
N VAL A 241 38.30 -19.84 15.94
CA VAL A 241 38.98 -20.76 15.01
C VAL A 241 38.09 -21.95 14.61
N THR A 242 37.22 -22.40 15.51
CA THR A 242 36.36 -23.56 15.29
C THR A 242 34.93 -23.17 14.88
N LEU A 243 34.36 -22.19 15.57
CA LEU A 243 32.99 -21.70 15.32
C LEU A 243 32.91 -20.77 14.12
N GLY A 244 34.01 -20.21 13.64
CA GLY A 244 34.10 -19.37 12.45
C GLY A 244 34.11 -20.15 11.13
N LEU A 245 34.45 -21.44 11.14
CA LEU A 245 34.52 -22.26 9.94
C LEU A 245 33.23 -22.25 9.08
N PRO A 246 31.99 -22.28 9.63
CA PRO A 246 30.77 -22.20 8.86
C PRO A 246 30.56 -20.89 8.09
N PHE A 247 31.26 -19.82 8.46
CA PHE A 247 31.17 -18.50 7.84
C PHE A 247 32.18 -18.31 6.69
N VAL A 248 33.20 -19.21 6.58
CA VAL A 248 34.22 -19.11 5.54
C VAL A 248 33.63 -19.57 4.19
N PRO A 249 33.69 -18.73 3.12
CA PRO A 249 33.22 -19.14 1.82
C PRO A 249 34.04 -20.31 1.26
N VAL A 250 33.34 -21.31 0.72
CA VAL A 250 33.97 -22.47 0.04
C VAL A 250 34.52 -22.05 -1.33
N SER A 251 33.94 -21.01 -1.95
CA SER A 251 34.35 -20.49 -3.26
C SER A 251 34.03 -18.99 -3.34
N GLY A 252 34.99 -18.19 -3.84
CA GLY A 252 34.84 -16.74 -3.95
C GLY A 252 34.72 -16.03 -2.57
N ASP A 253 34.31 -14.76 -2.57
CA ASP A 253 34.26 -13.91 -1.36
C ASP A 253 32.81 -13.68 -0.86
N SER A 254 31.81 -14.31 -1.49
CA SER A 254 30.41 -14.07 -1.14
C SER A 254 29.96 -14.97 0.02
N ARG A 255 29.28 -14.37 1.00
CA ARG A 255 28.63 -15.08 2.12
C ARG A 255 27.66 -16.16 1.68
N TRP A 256 27.06 -16.04 0.49
CA TRP A 256 26.13 -17.01 -0.08
C TRP A 256 26.77 -18.34 -0.47
N PHE A 257 28.11 -18.43 -0.51
CA PHE A 257 28.85 -19.66 -0.75
C PHE A 257 29.48 -20.27 0.50
N THR A 258 28.97 -19.93 1.68
CA THR A 258 29.42 -20.50 2.94
C THR A 258 28.67 -21.80 3.29
N PRO A 259 29.24 -22.68 4.12
CA PRO A 259 28.53 -23.84 4.67
C PRO A 259 27.23 -23.45 5.37
N LEU A 260 27.19 -22.29 6.03
CA LEU A 260 26.01 -21.78 6.71
C LEU A 260 24.89 -21.41 5.73
N ALA A 261 25.24 -20.87 4.55
CA ALA A 261 24.28 -20.63 3.47
C ALA A 261 23.70 -21.96 2.94
N LEU A 262 24.54 -22.97 2.80
CA LEU A 262 24.07 -24.32 2.42
C LEU A 262 23.09 -24.89 3.45
N VAL A 263 23.39 -24.78 4.74
CA VAL A 263 22.47 -25.19 5.83
C VAL A 263 21.14 -24.44 5.73
N THR A 264 21.19 -23.13 5.51
CA THR A 264 19.99 -22.29 5.33
C THR A 264 19.14 -22.77 4.16
N ILE A 265 19.74 -23.01 3.01
CA ILE A 265 19.06 -23.48 1.80
C ILE A 265 18.46 -24.87 2.02
N VAL A 266 19.27 -25.81 2.52
CA VAL A 266 18.84 -27.21 2.75
C VAL A 266 17.71 -27.27 3.77
N ALA A 267 17.81 -26.56 4.90
CA ALA A 267 16.77 -26.53 5.91
C ALA A 267 15.48 -25.89 5.38
N THR A 268 15.58 -24.82 4.58
CA THR A 268 14.43 -24.17 3.95
C THR A 268 13.76 -25.10 2.93
N VAL A 269 14.54 -25.75 2.06
CA VAL A 269 14.01 -26.72 1.09
C VAL A 269 13.36 -27.91 1.81
N ALA A 270 14.00 -28.44 2.85
CA ALA A 270 13.44 -29.52 3.67
C ALA A 270 12.14 -29.11 4.36
N LEU A 271 12.08 -27.88 4.91
CA LEU A 271 10.86 -27.31 5.49
C LEU A 271 9.73 -27.20 4.46
N VAL A 272 10.01 -26.66 3.28
CA VAL A 272 9.03 -26.55 2.17
C VAL A 272 8.55 -27.94 1.73
N ALA A 273 9.48 -28.88 1.52
CA ALA A 273 9.15 -30.25 1.17
C ALA A 273 8.28 -30.91 2.26
N ARG A 274 8.63 -30.69 3.53
CA ARG A 274 7.84 -31.20 4.66
C ARG A 274 6.43 -30.60 4.68
N CYS A 275 6.30 -29.28 4.50
CA CYS A 275 5.02 -28.61 4.42
C CYS A 275 4.16 -29.05 3.21
N LEU A 276 4.81 -29.51 2.13
CA LEU A 276 4.13 -30.08 0.97
C LEU A 276 3.76 -31.56 1.15
N LEU A 277 4.55 -32.36 1.87
CA LEU A 277 4.41 -33.80 1.94
C LEU A 277 3.70 -34.29 3.21
N ALA A 278 3.79 -33.56 4.32
CA ALA A 278 3.21 -33.98 5.59
C ALA A 278 1.67 -34.03 5.56
N LYS A 279 1.12 -35.00 6.28
CA LYS A 279 -0.33 -35.09 6.49
C LYS A 279 -0.87 -33.92 7.37
N ARG A 280 -0.05 -33.41 8.25
CA ARG A 280 -0.37 -32.27 9.17
C ARG A 280 0.81 -31.30 9.18
N PRO A 281 0.95 -30.47 8.16
CA PRO A 281 2.08 -29.54 8.06
C PRO A 281 1.90 -28.34 9.01
N LEU A 282 3.02 -27.68 9.37
CA LEU A 282 3.02 -26.42 10.11
C LEU A 282 2.25 -25.33 9.32
N VAL A 283 2.50 -25.27 8.02
CA VAL A 283 1.79 -24.40 7.07
C VAL A 283 1.28 -25.28 5.93
N ASP A 284 -0.01 -25.23 5.66
CA ASP A 284 -0.62 -25.98 4.55
C ASP A 284 -0.33 -25.33 3.19
N LEU A 285 0.91 -25.54 2.72
CA LEU A 285 1.37 -25.00 1.43
C LEU A 285 0.60 -25.57 0.24
N ARG A 286 0.02 -26.78 0.33
CA ARG A 286 -0.81 -27.33 -0.75
C ARG A 286 -2.08 -26.52 -0.95
N SER A 287 -2.77 -26.20 0.14
CA SER A 287 -3.97 -25.36 0.11
C SER A 287 -3.66 -23.93 -0.33
N TRP A 288 -2.50 -23.37 0.09
CA TRP A 288 -2.03 -22.09 -0.41
C TRP A 288 -1.70 -22.13 -1.90
N GLY A 289 -0.98 -23.18 -2.37
CA GLY A 289 -0.68 -23.39 -3.78
C GLY A 289 -1.93 -23.55 -4.64
N ALA A 290 -2.93 -24.27 -4.15
CA ALA A 290 -4.23 -24.40 -4.83
C ALA A 290 -4.97 -23.05 -4.91
N SER A 291 -4.88 -22.21 -3.88
CA SER A 291 -5.46 -20.85 -3.90
C SER A 291 -4.71 -19.95 -4.84
N PHE A 292 -3.38 -20.01 -4.87
CA PHE A 292 -2.51 -19.29 -5.80
C PHE A 292 -2.81 -19.70 -7.25
N GLY A 293 -2.89 -20.99 -7.55
CA GLY A 293 -3.23 -21.48 -8.90
C GLY A 293 -4.61 -21.02 -9.39
N ARG A 294 -5.59 -20.89 -8.45
CA ARG A 294 -6.93 -20.36 -8.76
C ARG A 294 -6.99 -18.84 -8.87
N ALA A 295 -5.97 -18.14 -8.38
CA ALA A 295 -5.90 -16.67 -8.40
C ALA A 295 -5.32 -16.11 -9.71
N ASP A 296 -5.14 -16.93 -10.74
CA ASP A 296 -4.57 -16.53 -12.03
C ASP A 296 -3.13 -15.96 -11.91
N PRO A 297 -2.15 -16.79 -11.56
CA PRO A 297 -0.77 -16.33 -11.41
C PRO A 297 -0.18 -15.79 -12.72
N VAL A 298 -0.60 -16.31 -13.87
CA VAL A 298 -0.15 -15.84 -15.19
C VAL A 298 -0.63 -14.42 -15.44
N GLY A 299 -1.93 -14.17 -15.27
CA GLY A 299 -2.49 -12.82 -15.39
C GLY A 299 -1.86 -11.85 -14.39
N ALA A 300 -1.64 -12.30 -13.14
CA ALA A 300 -0.97 -11.49 -12.13
C ALA A 300 0.47 -11.14 -12.51
N THR A 301 1.24 -12.07 -13.06
CA THR A 301 2.61 -11.83 -13.52
C THR A 301 2.65 -10.83 -14.69
N ILE A 302 1.76 -10.99 -15.68
CA ILE A 302 1.68 -10.05 -16.80
C ILE A 302 1.31 -8.62 -16.31
N LEU A 303 0.35 -8.52 -15.40
CA LEU A 303 -0.03 -7.23 -14.80
C LEU A 303 1.12 -6.66 -13.97
N ALA A 304 1.81 -7.49 -13.19
CA ALA A 304 2.99 -7.09 -12.42
C ALA A 304 4.10 -6.54 -13.31
N LEU A 305 4.37 -7.17 -14.47
CA LEU A 305 5.33 -6.68 -15.45
C LEU A 305 4.89 -5.34 -16.07
N ALA A 306 3.61 -5.19 -16.37
CA ALA A 306 3.06 -3.92 -16.86
C ALA A 306 3.25 -2.79 -15.84
N LEU A 307 2.95 -3.05 -14.56
CA LEU A 307 3.11 -2.08 -13.48
C LEU A 307 4.59 -1.82 -13.17
N ALA A 308 5.43 -2.86 -13.18
CA ALA A 308 6.87 -2.74 -12.98
C ALA A 308 7.53 -1.84 -14.03
N GLY A 309 7.14 -1.99 -15.30
CA GLY A 309 7.64 -1.15 -16.39
C GLY A 309 7.31 0.33 -16.14
N VAL A 310 6.09 0.65 -15.71
CA VAL A 310 5.71 2.03 -15.33
C VAL A 310 6.52 2.50 -14.12
N ILE A 311 6.57 1.71 -13.03
CA ILE A 311 7.29 2.08 -11.80
C ILE A 311 8.76 2.36 -12.10
N LEU A 312 9.44 1.45 -12.80
CA LEU A 312 10.87 1.60 -13.11
C LEU A 312 11.14 2.76 -14.07
N ALA A 313 10.23 3.03 -15.03
CA ALA A 313 10.38 4.13 -15.97
C ALA A 313 10.42 5.49 -15.23
N PHE A 314 9.62 5.65 -14.19
CA PHE A 314 9.50 6.92 -13.47
C PHE A 314 10.31 6.97 -12.17
N ALA A 315 10.41 5.87 -11.40
CA ALA A 315 11.13 5.84 -10.13
C ALA A 315 12.66 5.95 -10.29
N SER A 316 13.22 5.58 -11.43
CA SER A 316 14.65 5.70 -11.74
C SER A 316 14.98 6.89 -12.64
N ALA A 317 14.04 7.80 -12.86
CA ALA A 317 14.27 9.04 -13.60
C ALA A 317 15.04 10.06 -12.73
N ASP A 318 15.95 10.80 -13.37
CA ASP A 318 16.50 12.02 -12.80
C ASP A 318 15.62 13.20 -13.24
N PRO A 319 14.77 13.76 -12.38
CA PRO A 319 13.82 14.80 -12.75
C PRO A 319 14.51 16.09 -13.28
N SER A 320 15.80 16.29 -12.93
CA SER A 320 16.57 17.44 -13.37
C SER A 320 17.00 17.36 -14.85
N GLN A 321 17.07 16.14 -15.40
CA GLN A 321 17.56 15.89 -16.75
C GLN A 321 16.48 15.37 -17.69
N GLN A 322 15.63 14.45 -17.25
CA GLN A 322 14.65 13.78 -18.10
C GLN A 322 13.37 13.41 -17.33
N VAL A 323 12.23 13.38 -18.05
CA VAL A 323 10.90 12.99 -17.51
C VAL A 323 10.88 11.54 -17.04
N PHE A 324 11.65 10.67 -17.69
CA PHE A 324 11.74 9.25 -17.39
C PHE A 324 13.17 8.77 -17.62
N SER A 325 13.51 7.66 -16.99
CA SER A 325 14.81 6.99 -17.10
C SER A 325 15.33 6.93 -18.56
N PRO A 326 16.63 6.95 -18.82
CA PRO A 326 17.19 6.79 -20.17
C PRO A 326 16.64 5.57 -20.92
N ILE A 327 16.30 4.49 -20.20
CA ILE A 327 15.63 3.30 -20.75
C ILE A 327 14.10 3.35 -20.59
N GLY A 328 13.55 4.45 -20.06
CA GLY A 328 12.14 4.60 -19.72
C GLY A 328 11.21 4.42 -20.92
N GLY A 329 11.61 4.87 -22.10
CA GLY A 329 10.84 4.65 -23.33
C GLY A 329 10.63 3.16 -23.65
N PHE A 330 11.68 2.33 -23.48
CA PHE A 330 11.58 0.88 -23.67
C PHE A 330 10.76 0.22 -22.56
N LEU A 331 10.89 0.68 -21.32
CA LEU A 331 10.11 0.19 -20.18
C LEU A 331 8.62 0.50 -20.36
N LEU A 332 8.26 1.71 -20.80
CA LEU A 332 6.87 2.09 -21.09
C LEU A 332 6.30 1.33 -22.29
N ALA A 333 7.08 1.12 -23.35
CA ALA A 333 6.66 0.30 -24.48
C ALA A 333 6.43 -1.16 -24.05
N GLY A 334 7.35 -1.74 -23.27
CA GLY A 334 7.17 -3.07 -22.66
C GLY A 334 5.96 -3.16 -21.76
N SER A 335 5.72 -2.12 -20.93
CA SER A 335 4.55 -2.01 -20.08
C SER A 335 3.25 -1.96 -20.89
N ALA A 336 3.21 -1.19 -21.99
CA ALA A 336 2.05 -1.14 -22.89
C ALA A 336 1.78 -2.50 -23.54
N ILE A 337 2.81 -3.19 -24.01
CA ILE A 337 2.69 -4.54 -24.56
C ILE A 337 2.16 -5.50 -23.50
N ALA A 338 2.71 -5.47 -22.27
CA ALA A 338 2.25 -6.30 -21.16
C ALA A 338 0.79 -5.99 -20.79
N ALA A 339 0.36 -4.71 -20.80
CA ALA A 339 -1.01 -4.32 -20.57
C ALA A 339 -1.97 -4.88 -21.64
N VAL A 340 -1.58 -4.83 -22.91
CA VAL A 340 -2.35 -5.43 -24.02
C VAL A 340 -2.43 -6.95 -23.87
N LEU A 341 -1.32 -7.61 -23.54
CA LEU A 341 -1.27 -9.05 -23.27
C LEU A 341 -2.14 -9.41 -22.05
N PHE A 342 -2.17 -8.58 -21.01
CA PHE A 342 -3.02 -8.77 -19.85
C PHE A 342 -4.51 -8.73 -20.24
N VAL A 343 -4.94 -7.73 -21.00
CA VAL A 343 -6.32 -7.64 -21.47
C VAL A 343 -6.69 -8.84 -22.35
N TRP A 344 -5.79 -9.27 -23.22
CA TRP A 344 -5.97 -10.46 -24.05
C TRP A 344 -6.07 -11.73 -23.20
N HIS A 345 -5.18 -11.88 -22.20
CA HIS A 345 -5.23 -13.00 -21.24
C HIS A 345 -6.55 -13.04 -20.46
N LEU A 346 -7.03 -11.89 -19.92
CA LEU A 346 -8.30 -11.82 -19.21
C LEU A 346 -9.50 -12.33 -20.03
N ARG A 347 -9.46 -12.13 -21.37
CA ARG A 347 -10.53 -12.60 -22.27
C ARG A 347 -10.48 -14.11 -22.49
N ARG A 348 -9.33 -14.77 -22.29
CA ARG A 348 -9.11 -16.20 -22.57
C ARG A 348 -9.01 -17.07 -21.33
N ALA A 349 -8.52 -16.54 -20.22
CA ALA A 349 -8.34 -17.30 -18.98
C ALA A 349 -9.65 -17.91 -18.46
N ARG A 350 -9.58 -19.14 -17.95
CA ARG A 350 -10.73 -19.83 -17.33
C ARG A 350 -11.14 -19.16 -16.00
N ASN A 351 -10.16 -18.78 -15.20
CA ASN A 351 -10.34 -18.09 -13.92
C ASN A 351 -9.49 -16.79 -13.94
N PRO A 352 -9.93 -15.74 -14.64
CA PRO A 352 -9.11 -14.54 -14.77
C PRO A 352 -8.92 -13.82 -13.42
N LEU A 353 -7.78 -13.13 -13.27
CA LEU A 353 -7.45 -12.33 -12.08
C LEU A 353 -8.57 -11.34 -11.74
N ILE A 354 -9.07 -10.66 -12.76
CA ILE A 354 -10.26 -9.82 -12.69
C ILE A 354 -11.40 -10.58 -13.38
N PRO A 355 -12.37 -11.12 -12.62
CA PRO A 355 -13.51 -11.83 -13.22
C PRO A 355 -14.25 -10.96 -14.22
N ARG A 356 -14.70 -11.57 -15.31
CA ARG A 356 -15.38 -10.86 -16.40
C ARG A 356 -16.63 -10.19 -15.89
N GLY A 357 -16.78 -8.91 -16.21
CA GLY A 357 -17.94 -8.12 -15.78
C GLY A 357 -17.82 -7.47 -14.42
N SER A 358 -16.79 -7.76 -13.61
CA SER A 358 -16.62 -7.19 -12.26
C SER A 358 -16.53 -5.67 -12.24
N LEU A 359 -15.97 -5.08 -13.30
CA LEU A 359 -15.83 -3.62 -13.46
C LEU A 359 -16.79 -3.07 -14.54
N ARG A 360 -17.88 -3.79 -14.85
CA ARG A 360 -18.82 -3.36 -15.90
C ARG A 360 -19.67 -2.15 -15.48
N GLU A 361 -19.99 -2.07 -14.19
CA GLU A 361 -20.74 -0.93 -13.68
C GLU A 361 -19.90 0.34 -13.76
N MET A 362 -20.52 1.44 -14.19
CA MET A 362 -19.83 2.72 -14.38
C MET A 362 -19.11 3.20 -13.13
N PRO A 363 -19.67 3.16 -11.90
CA PRO A 363 -18.95 3.60 -10.71
C PRO A 363 -17.75 2.72 -10.36
N ALA A 364 -17.73 1.45 -10.78
CA ALA A 364 -16.62 0.54 -10.49
C ALA A 364 -15.33 0.97 -11.21
N TRP A 365 -15.34 1.05 -12.56
CA TRP A 365 -14.15 1.50 -13.29
C TRP A 365 -13.85 2.99 -13.10
N ALA A 366 -14.89 3.81 -12.91
CA ALA A 366 -14.72 5.23 -12.65
C ALA A 366 -13.97 5.50 -11.34
N SER A 367 -14.17 4.65 -10.30
CA SER A 367 -13.42 4.75 -9.04
C SER A 367 -11.93 4.57 -9.24
N LEU A 368 -11.50 3.74 -10.20
CA LEU A 368 -10.09 3.57 -10.55
C LEU A 368 -9.54 4.86 -11.20
N LEU A 369 -10.30 5.43 -12.13
CA LEU A 369 -9.89 6.65 -12.82
C LEU A 369 -9.83 7.85 -11.85
N VAL A 370 -10.83 7.99 -10.98
CA VAL A 370 -10.82 9.02 -9.93
C VAL A 370 -9.63 8.81 -8.98
N SER A 371 -9.37 7.57 -8.55
CA SER A 371 -8.20 7.24 -7.71
C SER A 371 -6.87 7.64 -8.37
N PHE A 372 -6.73 7.44 -9.67
CA PHE A 372 -5.54 7.85 -10.43
C PHE A 372 -5.33 9.37 -10.34
N PHE A 373 -6.35 10.19 -10.62
CA PHE A 373 -6.21 11.64 -10.56
C PHE A 373 -6.06 12.17 -9.14
N VAL A 374 -6.69 11.54 -8.14
CA VAL A 374 -6.44 11.82 -6.72
C VAL A 374 -4.97 11.58 -6.38
N GLY A 375 -4.39 10.45 -6.83
CA GLY A 375 -2.97 10.16 -6.64
C GLY A 375 -2.08 11.20 -7.33
N ALA A 376 -2.37 11.53 -8.59
CA ALA A 376 -1.60 12.49 -9.38
C ALA A 376 -1.55 13.89 -8.75
N SER A 377 -2.64 14.32 -8.10
CA SER A 377 -2.66 15.61 -7.40
C SER A 377 -2.05 15.53 -5.99
N LEU A 378 -2.25 14.43 -5.27
CA LEU A 378 -1.73 14.27 -3.90
C LEU A 378 -0.21 14.30 -3.84
N ILE A 379 0.47 13.70 -4.82
CA ILE A 379 1.94 13.63 -4.83
C ILE A 379 2.58 15.02 -4.94
N ALA A 380 1.96 15.95 -5.64
CA ALA A 380 2.43 17.34 -5.71
C ALA A 380 2.48 17.97 -4.31
N ALA A 381 1.45 17.76 -3.48
CA ALA A 381 1.48 18.24 -2.11
C ALA A 381 2.59 17.59 -1.29
N LEU A 382 2.76 16.26 -1.40
CA LEU A 382 3.72 15.51 -0.60
C LEU A 382 5.18 15.88 -0.89
N VAL A 383 5.49 16.22 -2.14
CA VAL A 383 6.86 16.52 -2.59
C VAL A 383 7.12 18.01 -2.57
N ASP A 384 6.23 18.81 -3.16
CA ASP A 384 6.57 20.22 -3.44
C ASP A 384 6.30 21.17 -2.26
N ILE A 385 5.43 20.81 -1.29
CA ILE A 385 5.24 21.62 -0.07
C ILE A 385 6.52 21.66 0.79
N PRO A 386 7.18 20.53 1.12
CA PRO A 386 8.46 20.58 1.83
C PRO A 386 9.58 21.26 1.02
N VAL A 387 9.61 21.03 -0.30
CA VAL A 387 10.58 21.68 -1.19
C VAL A 387 10.40 23.19 -1.15
N TYR A 388 9.17 23.69 -1.31
CA TYR A 388 8.86 25.12 -1.20
C TYR A 388 9.27 25.70 0.16
N ALA A 389 8.96 25.00 1.24
CA ALA A 389 9.30 25.44 2.59
C ALA A 389 10.83 25.57 2.80
N ARG A 390 11.61 24.65 2.23
CA ARG A 390 13.08 24.68 2.25
C ARG A 390 13.67 25.76 1.34
N LEU A 391 13.08 26.00 0.19
CA LEU A 391 13.55 27.04 -0.74
C LEU A 391 13.31 28.46 -0.20
N THR A 392 12.28 28.65 0.62
CA THR A 392 11.88 29.97 1.11
C THR A 392 12.29 30.20 2.57
N THR A 393 11.53 29.73 3.52
CA THR A 393 11.62 30.16 4.94
C THR A 393 12.51 29.25 5.78
N TYR A 394 12.50 27.93 5.52
CA TYR A 394 13.17 26.92 6.40
C TYR A 394 14.36 26.26 5.69
N LYS A 395 15.30 27.07 5.19
CA LYS A 395 16.43 26.60 4.37
C LYS A 395 17.30 25.56 5.06
N ASP A 396 17.53 25.72 6.36
CA ASP A 396 18.45 24.91 7.15
C ASP A 396 17.74 23.84 8.02
N SER A 397 16.39 23.75 7.95
CA SER A 397 15.63 22.85 8.82
C SER A 397 14.67 21.97 8.05
N GLN A 398 15.10 20.73 7.80
CA GLN A 398 14.25 19.71 7.19
C GLN A 398 13.01 19.39 8.05
N LEU A 399 13.17 19.43 9.38
CA LEU A 399 12.07 19.18 10.33
C LEU A 399 10.98 20.25 10.19
N GLN A 400 11.35 21.53 10.14
CA GLN A 400 10.37 22.61 10.02
C GLN A 400 9.64 22.56 8.66
N ALA A 401 10.35 22.23 7.59
CA ALA A 401 9.74 22.01 6.27
C ALA A 401 8.73 20.86 6.30
N ALA A 402 9.06 19.76 6.95
CA ALA A 402 8.14 18.63 7.15
C ALA A 402 6.91 19.01 7.99
N LEU A 403 7.06 19.87 9.00
CA LEU A 403 5.96 20.37 9.82
C LEU A 403 4.98 21.27 9.04
N VAL A 404 5.42 21.93 7.95
CA VAL A 404 4.50 22.62 7.02
C VAL A 404 3.58 21.62 6.33
N LEU A 405 4.14 20.53 5.80
CA LEU A 405 3.36 19.46 5.18
C LEU A 405 2.42 18.77 6.19
N LEU A 406 2.85 18.64 7.44
CA LEU A 406 2.04 18.04 8.51
C LEU A 406 0.68 18.75 8.67
N ARG A 407 0.59 20.06 8.45
CA ARG A 407 -0.66 20.83 8.52
C ARG A 407 -1.70 20.33 7.51
N LEU A 408 -1.26 19.96 6.31
CA LEU A 408 -2.11 19.34 5.29
C LEU A 408 -2.46 17.90 5.67
N LEU A 409 -1.47 17.13 6.09
CA LEU A 409 -1.62 15.69 6.35
C LEU A 409 -2.57 15.40 7.52
N VAL A 410 -2.57 16.24 8.56
CA VAL A 410 -3.52 16.12 9.70
C VAL A 410 -4.97 16.32 9.27
N ALA A 411 -5.21 17.12 8.23
CA ALA A 411 -6.57 17.35 7.72
C ALA A 411 -7.14 16.15 6.94
N ILE A 412 -6.28 15.29 6.33
CA ILE A 412 -6.72 14.14 5.54
C ILE A 412 -7.52 13.13 6.38
N PRO A 413 -7.07 12.65 7.55
CA PRO A 413 -7.86 11.77 8.41
C PRO A 413 -9.21 12.37 8.83
N ILE A 414 -9.23 13.66 9.15
CA ILE A 414 -10.46 14.38 9.51
C ILE A 414 -11.45 14.35 8.34
N GLY A 415 -10.96 14.67 7.15
CA GLY A 415 -11.74 14.61 5.91
C GLY A 415 -12.22 13.20 5.58
N ALA A 416 -11.40 12.17 5.77
CA ALA A 416 -11.75 10.78 5.48
C ALA A 416 -12.89 10.28 6.38
N VAL A 417 -12.84 10.59 7.66
CA VAL A 417 -13.93 10.27 8.59
C VAL A 417 -15.19 11.08 8.26
N ALA A 418 -15.06 12.38 8.02
CA ALA A 418 -16.18 13.24 7.62
C ALA A 418 -16.82 12.76 6.31
N GLY A 419 -16.02 12.42 5.29
CA GLY A 419 -16.46 11.85 4.02
C GLY A 419 -17.25 10.56 4.19
N GLY A 420 -16.78 9.67 5.10
CA GLY A 420 -17.50 8.46 5.47
C GLY A 420 -18.89 8.73 6.08
N PHE A 421 -19.00 9.74 6.95
CA PHE A 421 -20.29 10.14 7.53
C PHE A 421 -21.21 10.82 6.50
N LEU A 422 -20.67 11.72 5.66
CA LEU A 422 -21.44 12.42 4.63
C LEU A 422 -21.99 11.45 3.59
N THR A 423 -21.26 10.42 3.20
CA THR A 423 -21.67 9.41 2.21
C THR A 423 -22.91 8.60 2.67
N ARG A 424 -23.23 8.60 3.96
CA ARG A 424 -24.50 8.04 4.45
C ARG A 424 -25.71 8.87 4.03
N ARG A 425 -25.56 10.17 3.89
CA ARG A 425 -26.65 11.12 3.62
C ARG A 425 -26.64 11.64 2.18
N LEU A 426 -25.45 11.82 1.61
CA LEU A 426 -25.23 12.40 0.29
C LEU A 426 -24.72 11.32 -0.70
N PRO A 427 -24.92 11.47 -2.03
CA PRO A 427 -24.33 10.60 -3.03
C PRO A 427 -22.80 10.60 -2.90
N ALA A 428 -22.17 9.44 -3.11
CA ALA A 428 -20.72 9.31 -3.09
C ALA A 428 -20.05 10.29 -4.07
N GLY A 429 -20.61 10.48 -5.26
CA GLY A 429 -20.12 11.43 -6.24
C GLY A 429 -20.11 12.88 -5.76
N VAL A 430 -21.16 13.29 -5.04
CA VAL A 430 -21.26 14.66 -4.50
C VAL A 430 -20.22 14.87 -3.39
N VAL A 431 -20.05 13.92 -2.49
CA VAL A 431 -19.07 14.03 -1.39
C VAL A 431 -17.65 14.04 -1.93
N CYS A 432 -17.33 13.13 -2.86
CA CYS A 432 -16.02 13.07 -3.52
C CYS A 432 -15.77 14.35 -4.34
N GLY A 433 -16.74 14.77 -5.14
CA GLY A 433 -16.65 15.99 -5.97
C GLY A 433 -16.42 17.23 -5.12
N ALA A 434 -17.18 17.42 -4.03
CA ALA A 434 -16.99 18.54 -3.11
C ALA A 434 -15.60 18.50 -2.46
N GLY A 435 -15.12 17.33 -2.04
CA GLY A 435 -13.76 17.17 -1.52
C GLY A 435 -12.70 17.59 -2.53
N MET A 436 -12.81 17.13 -3.77
CA MET A 436 -11.83 17.47 -4.80
C MET A 436 -11.90 18.94 -5.24
N VAL A 437 -13.06 19.58 -5.19
CA VAL A 437 -13.19 21.03 -5.39
C VAL A 437 -12.49 21.80 -4.26
N LEU A 438 -12.58 21.35 -3.01
CA LEU A 438 -11.83 21.93 -1.89
C LEU A 438 -10.31 21.79 -2.12
N SER A 439 -9.83 20.60 -2.55
CA SER A 439 -8.42 20.40 -2.88
C SER A 439 -7.98 21.32 -4.03
N THR A 440 -8.83 21.48 -5.06
CA THR A 440 -8.58 22.41 -6.18
C THR A 440 -8.43 23.85 -5.70
N ALA A 441 -9.35 24.33 -4.85
CA ALA A 441 -9.29 25.67 -4.29
C ALA A 441 -8.03 25.88 -3.43
N GLY A 442 -7.64 24.88 -2.63
CA GLY A 442 -6.42 24.94 -1.84
C GLY A 442 -5.16 25.02 -2.70
N PHE A 443 -5.04 24.18 -3.75
CA PHE A 443 -3.91 24.25 -4.69
C PHE A 443 -3.89 25.55 -5.49
N ALA A 444 -5.05 26.06 -5.95
CA ALA A 444 -5.16 27.34 -6.63
C ALA A 444 -4.75 28.52 -5.72
N TRP A 445 -4.97 28.40 -4.41
CA TRP A 445 -4.45 29.37 -3.47
C TRP A 445 -2.94 29.21 -3.27
N MET A 446 -2.44 27.98 -3.10
CA MET A 446 -1.01 27.71 -2.94
C MET A 446 -0.19 28.09 -4.18
N SER A 447 -0.77 28.06 -5.39
CA SER A 447 -0.07 28.51 -6.60
C SER A 447 0.27 30.01 -6.60
N GLN A 448 -0.38 30.80 -5.74
CA GLN A 448 -0.11 32.24 -5.60
C GLN A 448 0.93 32.55 -4.51
N TRP A 449 1.58 31.54 -3.92
CA TRP A 449 2.55 31.75 -2.87
C TRP A 449 3.85 32.36 -3.38
N GLY A 450 4.29 33.43 -2.70
CA GLY A 450 5.58 34.11 -2.93
C GLY A 450 6.65 33.67 -1.91
N ALA A 451 7.82 34.28 -1.94
CA ALA A 451 8.97 33.92 -1.11
C ALA A 451 8.72 34.04 0.42
N HIS A 452 7.81 34.92 0.86
CA HIS A 452 7.52 35.18 2.28
C HIS A 452 6.16 34.69 2.74
N SER A 453 5.45 33.86 1.93
CA SER A 453 4.08 33.46 2.27
C SER A 453 4.00 32.61 3.55
N LEU A 454 5.02 31.78 3.86
CA LEU A 454 5.05 30.96 5.07
C LEU A 454 5.22 31.75 6.37
N GLU A 455 5.60 33.00 6.32
CA GLU A 455 5.69 33.89 7.50
C GLU A 455 4.29 34.22 8.05
N ASN A 456 3.28 34.14 7.20
CA ASN A 456 1.89 34.36 7.60
C ASN A 456 1.19 33.06 7.99
N GLN A 457 0.57 33.01 9.18
CA GLN A 457 -0.19 31.86 9.65
C GLN A 457 -1.41 31.49 8.77
N ILE A 458 -1.92 32.44 7.98
CA ILE A 458 -3.02 32.24 7.01
C ILE A 458 -2.71 31.13 6.00
N VAL A 459 -1.43 30.86 5.73
CA VAL A 459 -0.96 29.75 4.87
C VAL A 459 -1.42 28.37 5.35
N THR A 460 -1.71 28.22 6.64
CA THR A 460 -2.27 26.97 7.18
C THR A 460 -3.65 26.67 6.58
N VAL A 461 -4.42 27.67 6.18
CA VAL A 461 -5.77 27.49 5.63
C VAL A 461 -5.77 26.69 4.31
N PRO A 462 -5.05 27.09 3.25
CA PRO A 462 -5.04 26.31 2.01
C PRO A 462 -4.46 24.91 2.18
N LEU A 463 -3.46 24.72 3.06
CA LEU A 463 -2.94 23.40 3.41
C LEU A 463 -4.03 22.52 4.02
N PHE A 464 -4.72 23.05 5.04
CA PHE A 464 -5.78 22.32 5.74
C PHE A 464 -6.96 22.02 4.82
N VAL A 465 -7.40 22.98 4.01
CA VAL A 465 -8.50 22.83 3.03
C VAL A 465 -8.16 21.77 2.00
N THR A 466 -6.93 21.76 1.47
CA THR A 466 -6.46 20.75 0.52
C THR A 466 -6.47 19.35 1.13
N GLY A 467 -5.91 19.21 2.32
CA GLY A 467 -5.89 17.92 3.03
C GLY A 467 -7.29 17.42 3.38
N LEU A 468 -8.17 18.30 3.86
CA LEU A 468 -9.57 17.96 4.13
C LEU A 468 -10.28 17.48 2.86
N GLY A 469 -10.03 18.14 1.72
CA GLY A 469 -10.57 17.77 0.42
C GLY A 469 -10.14 16.37 -0.02
N PHE A 470 -8.87 16.04 0.07
CA PHE A 470 -8.37 14.69 -0.20
C PHE A 470 -9.04 13.65 0.71
N GLY A 471 -9.10 13.93 2.01
CA GLY A 471 -9.77 13.04 2.96
C GLY A 471 -11.22 12.78 2.59
N LEU A 472 -11.98 13.83 2.27
CA LEU A 472 -13.40 13.71 1.86
C LEU A 472 -13.59 12.82 0.62
N ALA A 473 -12.59 12.69 -0.25
CA ALA A 473 -12.68 11.86 -1.44
C ALA A 473 -12.43 10.36 -1.19
N LEU A 474 -11.57 9.99 -0.21
CA LEU A 474 -11.10 8.62 -0.02
C LEU A 474 -12.21 7.62 0.31
N ALA A 475 -13.08 7.95 1.29
CA ALA A 475 -14.14 7.06 1.72
C ALA A 475 -15.22 6.85 0.64
N PRO A 476 -15.74 7.90 -0.05
CA PRO A 476 -16.71 7.75 -1.12
C PRO A 476 -16.22 6.96 -2.31
N VAL A 477 -14.95 7.13 -2.72
CA VAL A 477 -14.34 6.37 -3.84
C VAL A 477 -14.35 4.88 -3.54
N ASN A 478 -13.87 4.48 -2.35
CA ASN A 478 -13.86 3.09 -1.92
C ASN A 478 -15.30 2.54 -1.75
N ALA A 479 -16.22 3.35 -1.20
CA ALA A 479 -17.62 2.96 -1.04
C ALA A 479 -18.33 2.76 -2.39
N ALA A 480 -18.10 3.64 -3.37
CA ALA A 480 -18.66 3.52 -4.72
C ALA A 480 -18.14 2.27 -5.42
N LEU A 481 -16.84 2.00 -5.35
CA LEU A 481 -16.22 0.81 -5.90
C LEU A 481 -16.82 -0.47 -5.34
N LEU A 482 -16.85 -0.61 -4.01
CA LEU A 482 -17.33 -1.81 -3.33
C LEU A 482 -18.85 -2.00 -3.42
N ALA A 483 -19.62 -0.92 -3.61
CA ALA A 483 -21.06 -0.99 -3.84
C ALA A 483 -21.43 -1.41 -5.27
N SER A 484 -20.49 -1.25 -6.21
CA SER A 484 -20.67 -1.53 -7.64
C SER A 484 -19.89 -2.75 -8.10
N THR A 485 -19.41 -3.57 -7.16
CA THR A 485 -18.71 -4.83 -7.45
C THR A 485 -19.25 -5.95 -6.58
N ASP A 486 -19.15 -7.19 -7.06
CA ASP A 486 -19.58 -8.37 -6.31
C ASP A 486 -18.67 -8.64 -5.10
N ALA A 487 -19.24 -9.18 -4.02
CA ALA A 487 -18.50 -9.52 -2.80
C ALA A 487 -17.31 -10.48 -3.06
N ALA A 488 -17.42 -11.34 -4.08
CA ALA A 488 -16.38 -12.29 -4.47
C ALA A 488 -15.12 -11.63 -5.07
N VAL A 489 -15.15 -10.32 -5.36
CA VAL A 489 -14.06 -9.58 -6.00
C VAL A 489 -13.68 -8.31 -5.25
N HIS A 490 -14.19 -8.08 -4.05
CA HIS A 490 -13.89 -6.88 -3.26
C HIS A 490 -12.40 -6.72 -2.98
N GLY A 491 -11.67 -7.81 -2.76
CA GLY A 491 -10.22 -7.79 -2.53
C GLY A 491 -9.46 -7.29 -3.76
N VAL A 492 -9.73 -7.88 -4.93
CA VAL A 492 -9.07 -7.45 -6.16
C VAL A 492 -9.50 -6.06 -6.60
N ALA A 493 -10.78 -5.69 -6.42
CA ALA A 493 -11.27 -4.35 -6.74
C ALA A 493 -10.58 -3.29 -5.87
N SER A 494 -10.50 -3.50 -4.55
CA SER A 494 -9.79 -2.62 -3.63
C SER A 494 -8.30 -2.50 -3.98
N ALA A 495 -7.66 -3.63 -4.34
CA ALA A 495 -6.28 -3.65 -4.79
C ALA A 495 -6.07 -2.77 -6.03
N LEU A 496 -6.95 -2.87 -7.02
CA LEU A 496 -6.88 -2.06 -8.25
C LEU A 496 -7.05 -0.56 -7.97
N ALA A 497 -7.90 -0.16 -7.02
CA ALA A 497 -8.03 1.25 -6.63
C ALA A 497 -6.73 1.80 -6.03
N VAL A 498 -6.06 1.01 -5.18
CA VAL A 498 -4.76 1.38 -4.62
C VAL A 498 -3.69 1.46 -5.72
N VAL A 499 -3.64 0.47 -6.63
CA VAL A 499 -2.73 0.48 -7.79
C VAL A 499 -2.97 1.72 -8.66
N ALA A 500 -4.22 2.03 -8.99
CA ALA A 500 -4.56 3.20 -9.80
C ALA A 500 -4.08 4.50 -9.13
N ARG A 501 -4.25 4.64 -7.82
CA ARG A 501 -3.75 5.78 -7.05
C ARG A 501 -2.22 5.87 -7.08
N MET A 502 -1.52 4.76 -6.87
CA MET A 502 -0.05 4.70 -6.89
C MET A 502 0.52 5.01 -8.28
N VAL A 503 -0.07 4.47 -9.34
CA VAL A 503 0.28 4.80 -10.73
C VAL A 503 0.01 6.29 -10.99
N GLY A 504 -1.11 6.82 -10.50
CA GLY A 504 -1.42 8.24 -10.56
C GLY A 504 -0.35 9.11 -9.89
N MET A 505 0.13 8.72 -8.69
CA MET A 505 1.22 9.42 -8.00
C MET A 505 2.51 9.40 -8.82
N LEU A 506 2.91 8.27 -9.39
CA LEU A 506 4.13 8.15 -10.18
C LEU A 506 4.07 8.95 -11.48
N VAL A 507 2.96 8.87 -12.20
CA VAL A 507 2.74 9.65 -13.43
C VAL A 507 2.63 11.14 -13.09
N GLY A 508 1.91 11.46 -12.00
CA GLY A 508 1.69 12.83 -11.54
C GLY A 508 3.00 13.53 -11.20
N ILE A 509 3.85 12.91 -10.37
CA ILE A 509 5.15 13.53 -10.01
C ILE A 509 5.99 13.80 -11.26
N SER A 510 6.07 12.85 -12.17
CA SER A 510 6.87 13.00 -13.39
C SER A 510 6.31 14.08 -14.32
N ALA A 511 5.01 14.05 -14.61
CA ALA A 511 4.38 15.01 -15.51
C ALA A 511 4.41 16.45 -14.93
N LEU A 512 4.04 16.61 -13.65
CA LEU A 512 3.98 17.91 -13.02
C LEU A 512 5.37 18.52 -12.83
N THR A 513 6.36 17.71 -12.38
CA THR A 513 7.75 18.19 -12.26
C THR A 513 8.32 18.59 -13.61
N THR A 514 8.02 17.87 -14.68
CA THR A 514 8.49 18.23 -16.03
C THR A 514 7.89 19.55 -16.51
N ILE A 515 6.58 19.73 -16.30
CA ILE A 515 5.93 21.01 -16.63
C ILE A 515 6.56 22.14 -15.80
N GLY A 516 6.75 21.92 -14.51
CA GLY A 516 7.40 22.87 -13.62
C GLY A 516 8.82 23.23 -14.06
N LEU A 517 9.66 22.23 -14.38
CA LEU A 517 11.04 22.46 -14.83
C LEU A 517 11.12 23.24 -16.15
N ARG A 518 10.21 23.00 -17.09
CA ARG A 518 10.13 23.82 -18.31
C ARG A 518 9.89 25.29 -17.98
N GLN A 519 8.96 25.56 -17.06
CA GLN A 519 8.67 26.93 -16.61
C GLN A 519 9.85 27.53 -15.83
N TYR A 520 10.54 26.74 -15.01
CA TYR A 520 11.77 27.16 -14.33
C TYR A 520 12.83 27.64 -15.31
N PHE A 521 13.19 26.83 -16.31
CA PHE A 521 14.23 27.20 -17.28
C PHE A 521 13.79 28.33 -18.19
N GLU A 522 12.52 28.47 -18.48
CA GLU A 522 11.99 29.61 -19.24
C GLU A 522 12.07 30.90 -18.41
N ALA A 523 11.72 30.87 -17.13
CA ALA A 523 11.84 32.00 -16.21
C ALA A 523 13.30 32.40 -16.02
N LEU A 524 14.20 31.45 -15.87
CA LEU A 524 15.65 31.70 -15.72
C LEU A 524 16.26 32.30 -16.99
N ARG A 525 15.80 31.88 -18.18
CA ARG A 525 16.22 32.50 -19.46
C ARG A 525 15.76 33.95 -19.57
N ARG A 526 14.55 34.26 -19.06
CA ARG A 526 14.02 35.64 -19.07
C ARG A 526 14.72 36.54 -18.06
N ARG A 527 15.17 36.00 -16.92
CA ARG A 527 15.83 36.72 -15.82
C ARG A 527 17.00 35.92 -15.26
N PRO A 528 18.19 35.97 -15.92
CA PRO A 528 19.37 35.26 -15.42
C PRO A 528 19.76 35.73 -14.01
N GLY A 529 20.19 34.83 -13.13
CA GLY A 529 20.59 35.11 -11.76
C GLY A 529 19.45 35.17 -10.73
N HIS A 530 18.19 34.97 -11.14
CA HIS A 530 17.04 34.99 -10.23
C HIS A 530 16.51 33.56 -9.97
N GLU A 531 17.36 32.67 -9.47
CA GLU A 531 17.06 31.23 -9.28
C GLU A 531 15.87 31.01 -8.36
N LEU A 532 15.76 31.76 -7.24
CA LEU A 532 14.61 31.62 -6.33
C LEU A 532 13.29 31.97 -7.02
N ALA A 533 13.28 33.07 -7.81
CA ALA A 533 12.07 33.45 -8.54
C ALA A 533 11.69 32.41 -9.60
N ALA A 534 12.68 31.83 -10.29
CA ALA A 534 12.43 30.71 -11.24
C ALA A 534 11.90 29.46 -10.53
N ALA A 535 12.44 29.10 -9.35
CA ALA A 535 11.95 27.99 -8.55
C ALA A 535 10.51 28.21 -8.05
N LEU A 536 10.13 29.42 -7.71
CA LEU A 536 8.74 29.73 -7.35
C LEU A 536 7.79 29.55 -8.54
N VAL A 537 8.20 29.95 -9.77
CA VAL A 537 7.42 29.72 -10.99
C VAL A 537 7.27 28.22 -11.29
N GLN A 538 8.32 27.41 -11.02
CA GLN A 538 8.22 25.95 -11.10
C GLN A 538 7.12 25.42 -10.18
N ILE A 539 7.15 25.80 -8.90
CA ILE A 539 6.20 25.31 -7.88
C ILE A 539 4.78 25.80 -8.17
N GLU A 540 4.62 27.06 -8.63
CA GLU A 540 3.34 27.59 -9.12
C GLU A 540 2.75 26.67 -10.20
N ALA A 541 3.53 26.35 -11.24
CA ALA A 541 3.09 25.49 -12.33
C ALA A 541 2.69 24.07 -11.86
N ILE A 542 3.41 23.51 -10.88
CA ILE A 542 3.10 22.20 -10.29
C ILE A 542 1.78 22.27 -9.52
N PHE A 543 1.56 23.29 -8.69
CA PHE A 543 0.31 23.44 -7.95
C PHE A 543 -0.89 23.72 -8.86
N VAL A 544 -0.71 24.49 -9.94
CA VAL A 544 -1.76 24.65 -10.97
C VAL A 544 -2.09 23.32 -11.63
N GLY A 545 -1.09 22.51 -11.99
CA GLY A 545 -1.28 21.18 -12.53
C GLY A 545 -1.99 20.24 -11.54
N ALA A 546 -1.65 20.30 -10.25
CA ALA A 546 -2.31 19.54 -9.19
C ALA A 546 -3.78 19.98 -9.01
N ALA A 547 -4.06 21.28 -9.09
CA ALA A 547 -5.42 21.82 -9.06
C ALA A 547 -6.25 21.28 -10.23
N ILE A 548 -5.68 21.24 -11.45
CA ILE A 548 -6.35 20.65 -12.63
C ILE A 548 -6.63 19.18 -12.41
N CYS A 549 -5.67 18.39 -11.94
CA CYS A 549 -5.88 16.96 -11.63
C CYS A 549 -6.98 16.76 -10.59
N SER A 550 -7.01 17.57 -9.53
CA SER A 550 -8.06 17.55 -8.50
C SER A 550 -9.43 17.89 -9.09
N LEU A 551 -9.51 18.91 -9.92
CA LEU A 551 -10.76 19.33 -10.59
C LEU A 551 -11.29 18.21 -11.50
N VAL A 552 -10.41 17.58 -12.29
CA VAL A 552 -10.76 16.44 -13.15
C VAL A 552 -11.29 15.28 -12.31
N ALA A 553 -10.61 14.93 -11.21
CA ALA A 553 -11.08 13.88 -10.28
C ALA A 553 -12.49 14.19 -9.74
N GLY A 554 -12.73 15.44 -9.33
CA GLY A 554 -14.02 15.90 -8.83
C GLY A 554 -15.12 15.83 -9.87
N ALA A 555 -14.87 16.32 -11.10
CA ALA A 555 -15.80 16.27 -12.21
C ALA A 555 -16.15 14.81 -12.59
N LEU A 556 -15.15 13.94 -12.70
CA LEU A 556 -15.36 12.52 -12.98
C LEU A 556 -16.20 11.85 -11.89
N ALA A 557 -15.94 12.15 -10.60
CA ALA A 557 -16.72 11.59 -9.50
C ALA A 557 -18.18 12.05 -9.53
N LEU A 558 -18.44 13.33 -9.79
CA LEU A 558 -19.80 13.89 -9.88
C LEU A 558 -20.62 13.23 -10.99
N VAL A 559 -20.01 13.03 -12.17
CA VAL A 559 -20.69 12.47 -13.33
C VAL A 559 -20.81 10.95 -13.24
N LEU A 560 -19.72 10.26 -12.92
CA LEU A 560 -19.62 8.81 -13.09
C LEU A 560 -20.06 8.00 -11.87
N PHE A 561 -20.18 8.60 -10.67
CA PHE A 561 -20.69 7.91 -9.49
C PHE A 561 -22.21 8.02 -9.32
N SER A 562 -22.92 8.59 -10.29
CA SER A 562 -24.37 8.82 -10.23
C SER A 562 -25.19 7.53 -10.01
N GLY A 563 -24.69 6.37 -10.46
CA GLY A 563 -25.32 5.06 -10.29
C GLY A 563 -24.89 4.27 -9.03
N ALA A 564 -23.96 4.78 -8.21
CA ALA A 564 -23.45 4.03 -7.05
C ALA A 564 -24.50 3.91 -5.94
N LYS A 565 -24.89 2.68 -5.62
CA LYS A 565 -25.89 2.36 -4.57
C LYS A 565 -25.24 2.36 -3.18
N THR A 566 -24.67 3.48 -2.75
CA THR A 566 -24.00 3.62 -1.44
C THR A 566 -24.93 3.98 -0.29
N ARG A 567 -26.24 4.20 -0.57
CA ARG A 567 -27.26 4.56 0.43
C ARG A 567 -28.24 3.43 0.65
N ALA A 568 -28.81 3.38 1.87
CA ALA A 568 -29.98 2.55 2.13
C ALA A 568 -31.13 2.95 1.19
N ALA A 569 -31.73 1.97 0.53
CA ALA A 569 -33.00 2.23 -0.13
C ALA A 569 -34.00 2.74 0.93
N PRO A 570 -34.78 3.80 0.66
CA PRO A 570 -35.83 4.22 1.60
C PRO A 570 -36.71 2.99 1.87
N PRO A 571 -37.14 2.78 3.13
CA PRO A 571 -37.97 1.63 3.46
C PRO A 571 -39.17 1.64 2.50
N ARG A 572 -39.32 0.57 1.74
CA ARG A 572 -40.55 0.40 0.94
C ARG A 572 -41.71 0.55 1.91
N ARG A 573 -42.58 1.50 1.69
CA ARG A 573 -43.85 1.60 2.38
C ARG A 573 -44.69 0.38 1.97
N GLU A 574 -44.49 -0.72 2.68
CA GLU A 574 -45.31 -1.94 2.54
C GLU A 574 -46.75 -1.75 3.06
N GLY A 575 -47.14 -0.52 3.36
CA GLY A 575 -48.48 -0.22 3.92
C GLY A 575 -49.55 0.24 2.96
N ALA A 576 -49.23 0.46 1.66
CA ALA A 576 -50.25 1.00 0.75
C ALA A 576 -51.11 -0.07 0.03
N ASN A 577 -50.60 -1.30 -0.10
CA ASN A 577 -51.36 -2.36 -0.80
C ASN A 577 -52.11 -3.32 0.13
N ALA A 578 -51.91 -3.23 1.47
CA ALA A 578 -52.72 -4.03 2.40
C ALA A 578 -54.08 -3.41 2.69
N ALA A 579 -54.26 -2.12 2.44
CA ALA A 579 -55.56 -1.45 2.65
C ALA A 579 -56.55 -1.63 1.45
N SER A 580 -56.02 -1.80 0.21
CA SER A 580 -56.90 -2.00 -0.97
C SER A 580 -57.44 -3.44 -1.07
N SER A 581 -56.71 -4.45 -0.56
CA SER A 581 -57.20 -5.85 -0.62
C SER A 581 -58.21 -6.20 0.49
N ARG A 582 -58.47 -5.31 1.48
CA ARG A 582 -59.53 -5.45 2.46
C ARG A 582 -60.83 -4.74 2.07
N ALA A 583 -60.77 -3.79 1.13
CA ALA A 583 -61.98 -3.09 0.65
C ALA A 583 -62.74 -3.90 -0.43
N ASP A 584 -62.10 -4.88 -1.08
CA ASP A 584 -62.75 -5.74 -2.10
C ASP A 584 -63.28 -7.09 -1.53
N ARG A 585 -63.34 -7.23 -0.19
CA ARG A 585 -63.92 -8.41 0.48
C ARG A 585 -64.92 -8.06 1.59
N ALA A 586 -65.53 -6.89 1.54
CA ALA A 586 -66.65 -6.53 2.40
C ALA A 586 -67.94 -6.31 1.59
#